data_aa5144c2d45a7eea4bbba5703a2e2fb7
#
_entry.id   aa5144c2d45a7eea4bbba5703a2e2fb7
#
_cell.length_a   1.000
_cell.length_b   1.000
_cell.length_c   1.000
_cell.angle_alpha   90.00
_cell.angle_beta   90.00
_cell.angle_gamma   90.00
#
_symmetry.space_group_name_H-M   'P 1'
#
loop_
_entity.id
_entity.type
_entity.pdbx_description
1 polymer ?
#
loop_
_entity_poly.entity_id
_entity_poly.type
_entity_poly.pdbx_seq_one_letter_code
_entity_poly.pdbx_strand_id
1 'polypeptide(L)'
;MEGAVSSLQPNGGKVRALGGSGENGRNCFLLETPAGNLLMDCGVKREITEDWRDAYPALTADVAKSLSAVFLSHSHEDHCAALPYLHALGYRGAIYASPETIEAAPRMIHKWMAY
;
A
#
# COMPACT_ATOMS: atom_id res chain seq x y z
N MET A 1 -7.39 6.58 -10.18
CA MET A 1 -6.48 7.63 -10.61
C MET A 1 -5.14 7.51 -9.87
N GLU A 2 -4.09 7.59 -10.60
CA GLU A 2 -2.80 7.63 -9.92
C GLU A 2 -2.61 8.96 -9.26
N GLY A 3 -1.92 8.97 -8.17
CA GLY A 3 -1.57 10.19 -7.50
C GLY A 3 -0.47 10.96 -8.21
N ALA A 4 0.00 12.01 -7.56
CA ALA A 4 1.08 12.81 -8.09
C ALA A 4 2.36 11.97 -8.18
N VAL A 5 3.17 12.26 -9.18
CA VAL A 5 4.49 11.66 -9.31
C VAL A 5 5.51 12.75 -9.01
N SER A 6 6.43 12.45 -8.11
CA SER A 6 7.48 13.40 -7.71
C SER A 6 8.84 12.76 -7.90
N SER A 7 9.76 13.54 -8.43
CA SER A 7 11.15 13.11 -8.53
C SER A 7 11.84 13.40 -7.22
N LEU A 8 12.47 12.39 -6.62
CA LEU A 8 13.10 12.52 -5.31
C LEU A 8 14.53 13.00 -5.38
N GLN A 9 15.25 12.58 -6.41
CA GLN A 9 16.68 12.80 -6.45
C GLN A 9 17.17 12.81 -7.85
N PRO A 10 18.35 13.40 -8.07
CA PRO A 10 19.01 13.31 -9.36
C PRO A 10 19.24 11.89 -9.83
N ASN A 11 19.25 10.91 -8.91
CA ASN A 11 19.46 9.51 -9.29
C ASN A 11 18.22 8.85 -9.90
N GLY A 12 17.14 9.60 -10.10
CA GLY A 12 15.97 9.07 -10.79
C GLY A 12 14.90 8.43 -9.94
N GLY A 13 14.99 8.55 -8.60
CA GLY A 13 13.95 8.04 -7.73
C GLY A 13 12.66 8.83 -7.88
N LYS A 14 11.52 8.13 -7.85
CA LYS A 14 10.20 8.73 -8.00
C LYS A 14 9.25 8.19 -6.94
N VAL A 15 8.35 9.04 -6.46
CA VAL A 15 7.25 8.63 -5.58
C VAL A 15 5.95 8.82 -6.33
N ARG A 16 5.13 7.76 -6.33
CA ARG A 16 3.80 7.81 -6.93
C ARG A 16 2.79 7.43 -5.86
N ALA A 17 1.80 8.28 -5.63
CA ALA A 17 0.72 7.98 -4.70
C ALA A 17 -0.31 7.09 -5.39
N LEU A 18 -0.44 5.86 -4.92
CA LEU A 18 -1.47 4.94 -5.42
C LEU A 18 -2.76 5.10 -4.61
N GLY A 19 -2.67 5.78 -3.48
CA GLY A 19 -3.79 6.16 -2.63
C GLY A 19 -3.26 7.07 -1.54
N GLY A 20 -4.15 7.74 -0.81
CA GLY A 20 -3.79 8.58 0.32
C GLY A 20 -3.45 10.02 -0.01
N SER A 21 -3.28 10.36 -1.28
CA SER A 21 -2.97 11.74 -1.66
C SER A 21 -4.27 12.54 -1.71
N GLY A 22 -4.37 13.54 -0.85
CA GLY A 22 -5.55 14.39 -0.79
C GLY A 22 -6.79 13.71 -0.25
N GLU A 23 -6.64 12.62 0.50
CA GLU A 23 -7.78 11.88 1.04
C GLU A 23 -7.37 11.20 2.34
N ASN A 24 -8.36 10.75 3.10
CA ASN A 24 -8.15 9.97 4.32
C ASN A 24 -8.34 8.49 4.00
N GLY A 25 -7.29 7.71 4.19
CA GLY A 25 -7.36 6.28 3.99
C GLY A 25 -6.66 5.82 2.72
N ARG A 26 -6.68 4.53 2.50
CA ARG A 26 -5.99 3.78 1.44
C ARG A 26 -4.57 4.28 1.18
N ASN A 27 -3.84 4.54 2.26
CA ASN A 27 -2.47 5.04 2.15
C ASN A 27 -1.60 4.01 1.45
N CYS A 28 -0.94 4.43 0.37
CA CYS A 28 -0.14 3.52 -0.43
C CYS A 28 0.73 4.33 -1.38
N PHE A 29 2.05 4.32 -1.14
CA PHE A 29 2.97 5.13 -1.91
C PHE A 29 4.03 4.24 -2.51
N LEU A 30 4.17 4.31 -3.83
CA LEU A 30 5.15 3.52 -4.58
C LEU A 30 6.40 4.35 -4.78
N LEU A 31 7.52 3.85 -4.28
CA LEU A 31 8.83 4.45 -4.49
C LEU A 31 9.54 3.65 -5.58
N GLU A 32 9.74 4.28 -6.72
CA GLU A 32 10.40 3.66 -7.87
C GLU A 32 11.84 4.14 -7.93
N THR A 33 12.78 3.21 -7.88
CA THR A 33 14.20 3.54 -7.98
C THR A 33 14.88 2.61 -8.99
N PRO A 34 16.05 3.00 -9.51
CA PRO A 34 16.80 2.09 -10.39
C PRO A 34 17.19 0.78 -9.70
N ALA A 35 17.30 0.77 -8.37
CA ALA A 35 17.69 -0.41 -7.62
C ALA A 35 16.50 -1.32 -7.28
N GLY A 36 15.28 -0.86 -7.50
CA GLY A 36 14.07 -1.64 -7.19
C GLY A 36 12.96 -0.75 -6.69
N ASN A 37 11.78 -1.31 -6.58
CA ASN A 37 10.59 -0.58 -6.17
C ASN A 37 10.18 -0.98 -4.76
N LEU A 38 9.76 -0.01 -3.96
CA LEU A 38 9.32 -0.20 -2.60
C LEU A 38 7.89 0.32 -2.46
N LEU A 39 7.10 -0.33 -1.64
CA LEU A 39 5.76 0.14 -1.32
C LEU A 39 5.73 0.61 0.13
N MET A 40 5.27 1.83 0.34
CA MET A 40 5.14 2.42 1.68
C MET A 40 3.67 2.44 2.02
N ASP A 41 3.27 1.58 2.94
CA ASP A 41 1.90 1.33 3.35
C ASP A 41 1.06 0.69 2.25
N CYS A 42 -0.01 0.02 2.66
CA CYS A 42 -0.91 -0.68 1.75
C CYS A 42 -2.26 -0.79 2.47
N GLY A 43 -2.99 0.32 2.48
CA GLY A 43 -4.18 0.46 3.31
C GLY A 43 -5.46 0.53 2.50
N VAL A 44 -6.56 0.56 3.24
CA VAL A 44 -7.90 0.66 2.68
C VAL A 44 -8.55 1.96 3.14
N LYS A 45 -9.61 2.35 2.44
CA LYS A 45 -10.41 3.51 2.78
C LYS A 45 -11.77 3.03 3.27
N ARG A 46 -12.20 3.53 4.41
CA ARG A 46 -13.45 3.06 5.02
C ARG A 46 -14.70 3.59 4.33
N GLU A 47 -14.56 4.66 3.57
CA GLU A 47 -15.68 5.28 2.90
C GLU A 47 -16.29 4.30 1.90
N ILE A 48 -17.57 4.02 2.05
CA ILE A 48 -18.26 3.06 1.22
C ILE A 48 -18.85 3.75 0.01
N THR A 49 -18.53 3.24 -1.16
CA THR A 49 -19.12 3.70 -2.42
C THR A 49 -19.74 2.50 -3.11
N GLU A 50 -20.30 2.71 -4.29
CA GLU A 50 -20.92 1.62 -5.05
C GLU A 50 -19.87 0.64 -5.59
N ASP A 51 -18.64 1.09 -5.76
CA ASP A 51 -17.58 0.26 -6.30
C ASP A 51 -16.60 -0.07 -5.18
N TRP A 52 -16.51 -1.37 -4.82
CA TRP A 52 -15.62 -1.82 -3.74
C TRP A 52 -14.16 -1.44 -4.01
N ARG A 53 -13.78 -1.29 -5.28
CA ARG A 53 -12.40 -0.95 -5.64
C ARG A 53 -12.00 0.44 -5.15
N ASP A 54 -12.98 1.30 -4.89
CA ASP A 54 -12.68 2.64 -4.37
C ASP A 54 -12.10 2.58 -2.96
N ALA A 55 -12.27 1.47 -2.24
CA ALA A 55 -11.69 1.31 -0.92
C ALA A 55 -10.22 0.94 -0.97
N TYR A 56 -9.69 0.59 -2.14
CA TYR A 56 -8.34 0.08 -2.29
C TYR A 56 -7.46 1.02 -3.09
N PRO A 57 -6.12 0.97 -2.87
CA PRO A 57 -5.21 1.76 -3.70
C PRO A 57 -5.22 1.26 -5.15
N ALA A 58 -4.67 2.07 -6.04
CA ALA A 58 -4.58 1.74 -7.45
C ALA A 58 -3.46 0.73 -7.72
N LEU A 59 -3.58 -0.45 -7.13
CA LEU A 59 -2.61 -1.53 -7.27
C LEU A 59 -2.92 -2.36 -8.51
N THR A 60 -1.87 -2.83 -9.16
CA THR A 60 -1.98 -3.73 -10.31
C THR A 60 -1.05 -4.91 -10.12
N ALA A 61 -1.26 -5.97 -10.91
CA ALA A 61 -0.37 -7.11 -10.88
C ALA A 61 1.06 -6.71 -11.28
N ASP A 62 1.19 -5.78 -12.21
CA ASP A 62 2.52 -5.32 -12.62
C ASP A 62 3.24 -4.62 -11.48
N VAL A 63 2.54 -3.77 -10.74
CA VAL A 63 3.13 -3.12 -9.56
C VAL A 63 3.52 -4.16 -8.53
N ALA A 64 2.62 -5.10 -8.23
CA ALA A 64 2.90 -6.13 -7.23
C ALA A 64 4.16 -6.92 -7.56
N LYS A 65 4.33 -7.27 -8.84
CA LYS A 65 5.48 -8.06 -9.27
C LYS A 65 6.76 -7.26 -9.31
N SER A 66 6.67 -5.93 -9.40
CA SER A 66 7.85 -5.07 -9.45
C SER A 66 8.46 -4.79 -8.08
N LEU A 67 7.76 -5.13 -7.01
CA LEU A 67 8.16 -4.72 -5.66
C LEU A 67 9.28 -5.58 -5.11
N SER A 68 10.27 -4.90 -4.53
CA SER A 68 11.33 -5.56 -3.76
C SER A 68 10.94 -5.73 -2.30
N ALA A 69 10.12 -4.82 -1.75
CA ALA A 69 9.72 -4.88 -0.35
C ALA A 69 8.53 -3.97 -0.11
N VAL A 70 7.84 -4.22 1.01
CA VAL A 70 6.76 -3.39 1.51
C VAL A 70 7.12 -2.96 2.93
N PHE A 71 6.88 -1.69 3.24
CA PHE A 71 7.11 -1.14 4.57
C PHE A 71 5.80 -0.59 5.11
N LEU A 72 5.45 -0.97 6.34
CA LEU A 72 4.25 -0.47 7.00
C LEU A 72 4.64 0.51 8.10
N SER A 73 4.01 1.69 8.07
CA SER A 73 4.25 2.70 9.10
C SER A 73 3.31 2.54 10.30
N HIS A 74 2.20 1.83 10.11
CA HIS A 74 1.12 1.81 11.09
C HIS A 74 0.32 0.52 10.97
N SER A 75 -0.38 0.16 12.06
CA SER A 75 -1.18 -1.06 12.07
C SER A 75 -2.67 -0.83 11.76
N HIS A 76 -3.10 0.42 11.63
CA HIS A 76 -4.51 0.70 11.34
C HIS A 76 -4.86 0.28 9.91
N GLU A 77 -6.15 0.03 9.66
CA GLU A 77 -6.58 -0.52 8.38
C GLU A 77 -6.23 0.38 7.20
N ASP A 78 -6.18 1.70 7.41
CA ASP A 78 -5.84 2.63 6.33
C ASP A 78 -4.36 2.60 5.95
N HIS A 79 -3.57 1.77 6.63
CA HIS A 79 -2.15 1.58 6.34
C HIS A 79 -1.79 0.13 6.01
N CYS A 80 -2.61 -0.86 6.38
CA CYS A 80 -2.20 -2.26 6.20
C CYS A 80 -3.25 -3.19 5.62
N ALA A 81 -4.54 -2.80 5.61
CA ALA A 81 -5.58 -3.80 5.34
C ALA A 81 -5.73 -4.15 3.86
N ALA A 82 -5.00 -3.49 2.96
CA ALA A 82 -4.97 -3.90 1.55
C ALA A 82 -3.88 -4.92 1.25
N LEU A 83 -3.12 -5.38 2.26
CA LEU A 83 -2.09 -6.40 2.04
C LEU A 83 -2.63 -7.69 1.43
N PRO A 84 -3.80 -8.21 1.84
CA PRO A 84 -4.34 -9.40 1.18
C PRO A 84 -4.62 -9.17 -0.31
N TYR A 85 -5.06 -7.98 -0.67
CA TYR A 85 -5.29 -7.63 -2.07
C TYR A 85 -3.96 -7.63 -2.84
N LEU A 86 -2.91 -7.05 -2.24
CA LEU A 86 -1.58 -7.07 -2.84
C LEU A 86 -1.09 -8.50 -3.05
N HIS A 87 -1.32 -9.36 -2.07
CA HIS A 87 -0.96 -10.77 -2.16
C HIS A 87 -1.73 -11.44 -3.31
N ALA A 88 -3.01 -11.15 -3.44
CA ALA A 88 -3.83 -11.71 -4.51
C ALA A 88 -3.34 -11.26 -5.89
N LEU A 89 -2.71 -10.08 -5.97
CA LEU A 89 -2.14 -9.58 -7.22
C LEU A 89 -0.78 -10.18 -7.53
N GLY A 90 -0.20 -10.97 -6.61
CA GLY A 90 1.01 -11.72 -6.88
C GLY A 90 2.22 -11.39 -6.02
N TYR A 91 2.10 -10.48 -5.05
CA TYR A 91 3.24 -10.16 -4.21
C TYR A 91 3.52 -11.28 -3.21
N ARG A 92 4.76 -11.72 -3.14
CA ARG A 92 5.20 -12.79 -2.24
C ARG A 92 6.44 -12.41 -1.44
N GLY A 93 6.83 -11.13 -1.49
CA GLY A 93 8.07 -10.69 -0.87
C GLY A 93 7.92 -10.34 0.60
N ALA A 94 8.94 -9.70 1.14
CA ALA A 94 9.00 -9.34 2.54
C ALA A 94 8.15 -8.10 2.84
N ILE A 95 7.64 -8.07 4.08
CA ILE A 95 6.93 -6.91 4.62
C ILE A 95 7.65 -6.53 5.91
N TYR A 96 8.07 -5.28 5.99
CA TYR A 96 8.84 -4.77 7.13
C TYR A 96 7.99 -3.78 7.91
N ALA A 97 8.04 -3.90 9.24
CA ALA A 97 7.30 -3.02 10.13
C ALA A 97 7.91 -3.07 11.52
N SER A 98 7.49 -2.16 12.39
CA SER A 98 7.90 -2.23 13.80
C SER A 98 7.30 -3.47 14.46
N PRO A 99 7.88 -3.94 15.58
CA PRO A 99 7.30 -5.09 16.28
C PRO A 99 5.84 -4.86 16.68
N GLU A 100 5.49 -3.66 17.10
CA GLU A 100 4.11 -3.34 17.47
C GLU A 100 3.18 -3.47 16.28
N THR A 101 3.60 -2.99 15.13
CA THR A 101 2.80 -3.08 13.91
C THR A 101 2.66 -4.53 13.45
N ILE A 102 3.74 -5.30 13.53
CA ILE A 102 3.71 -6.71 13.15
C ILE A 102 2.71 -7.47 14.02
N GLU A 103 2.65 -7.15 15.30
CA GLU A 103 1.71 -7.82 16.21
C GLU A 103 0.27 -7.42 15.93
N ALA A 104 0.02 -6.13 15.68
CA ALA A 104 -1.34 -5.60 15.59
C ALA A 104 -1.96 -5.72 14.21
N ALA A 105 -1.16 -5.66 13.14
CA ALA A 105 -1.68 -5.60 11.78
C ALA A 105 -2.55 -6.81 11.42
N PRO A 106 -2.20 -8.06 11.76
CA PRO A 106 -3.07 -9.19 11.39
C PRO A 106 -4.47 -9.06 11.94
N ARG A 107 -4.62 -8.52 13.15
CA ARG A 107 -5.96 -8.34 13.75
C ARG A 107 -6.74 -7.27 13.00
N MET A 108 -6.10 -6.20 12.59
CA MET A 108 -6.76 -5.13 11.84
C MET A 108 -7.16 -5.61 10.45
N ILE A 109 -6.31 -6.40 9.81
CA ILE A 109 -6.63 -6.98 8.50
C ILE A 109 -7.82 -7.92 8.64
N HIS A 110 -7.79 -8.78 9.65
CA HIS A 110 -8.88 -9.73 9.88
C HIS A 110 -10.20 -9.00 10.14
N LYS A 111 -10.15 -7.94 10.94
CA LYS A 111 -11.33 -7.14 11.24
C LYS A 111 -11.91 -6.50 9.98
N TRP A 112 -11.04 -5.97 9.12
CA TRP A 112 -11.48 -5.39 7.86
C TRP A 112 -12.17 -6.43 6.96
N MET A 113 -11.58 -7.61 6.87
CA MET A 113 -12.11 -8.66 5.98
C MET A 113 -13.44 -9.24 6.47
N ALA A 114 -13.82 -8.95 7.71
CA ALA A 114 -15.09 -9.42 8.25
C ALA A 114 -16.28 -8.52 7.87
N TYR A 115 -16.02 -7.38 7.26
CA TYR A 115 -17.09 -6.48 6.82
C TYR A 115 -17.73 -6.95 5.51
#